data_cd20333c0bf588032d27caa3c042fc68
#
_entry.id   cd20333c0bf588032d27caa3c042fc68
#
_cell.length_a   1.000
_cell.length_b   1.000
_cell.length_c   1.000
_cell.angle_alpha   90.00
_cell.angle_beta   90.00
_cell.angle_gamma   90.00
#
_symmetry.space_group_name_H-M   'P 1'
#
loop_
_entity.id
_entity.type
_entity.pdbx_description
1 polymer ?
#
loop_
_entity_poly.entity_id
_entity_poly.type
_entity_poly.pdbx_seq_one_letter_code
_entity_poly.pdbx_strand_id
1 'polypeptide(L)'
;MTGPCVNNDGASTVAGRLLCKECERRLMEALAMIGEDAMPLLLVATKRASVSIQGNRHSTPAQAPSPLRDGMWELYCETEQLLRQLGLRFDYAKAVDPRATVKALANAAIMDPVPLLSSGDVLAWYQDITNLARRIHTAVNPAKPRIAFGACPSCGSVVWGEPDEQYGECAGCGNKVNRRAVADRLLAKLVVSEVRGTAKQLSAECAKAGIRLPANTIRSWVERGQLHYGNDGKLGLSELVPLLDRRRA
;
A
#
# COMPACT_ATOMS: atom_id res chain seq x y z
N MET A 1 -40.79 5.55 17.14
CA MET A 1 -40.86 6.34 15.90
C MET A 1 -39.56 6.08 15.15
N THR A 2 -39.65 5.72 13.89
CA THR A 2 -38.48 5.64 12.98
C THR A 2 -38.23 7.00 12.34
N GLY A 3 -36.99 7.45 12.28
CA GLY A 3 -36.62 8.75 11.69
C GLY A 3 -35.56 8.56 10.56
N PRO A 4 -35.11 9.63 9.91
CA PRO A 4 -33.97 9.55 8.99
C PRO A 4 -32.70 9.25 9.76
N CYS A 5 -31.76 8.52 9.12
CA CYS A 5 -30.43 8.26 9.66
C CYS A 5 -29.62 9.56 9.81
N VAL A 6 -29.04 9.80 10.99
CA VAL A 6 -28.25 11.02 11.25
C VAL A 6 -26.96 11.12 10.41
N ASN A 7 -26.52 10.00 9.82
CA ASN A 7 -25.40 9.99 8.87
C ASN A 7 -25.81 10.45 7.45
N ASN A 8 -27.06 10.86 7.27
CA ASN A 8 -27.58 11.46 6.03
C ASN A 8 -27.51 10.54 4.79
N ASP A 9 -27.56 9.21 4.98
CA ASP A 9 -27.52 8.21 3.91
C ASP A 9 -28.90 7.92 3.28
N GLY A 10 -29.94 8.67 3.69
CA GLY A 10 -31.31 8.53 3.20
C GLY A 10 -32.07 7.33 3.73
N ALA A 11 -31.44 6.48 4.53
CA ALA A 11 -32.06 5.28 5.09
C ALA A 11 -32.86 5.58 6.38
N SER A 12 -33.88 4.77 6.67
CA SER A 12 -34.67 4.86 7.90
C SER A 12 -33.97 4.16 9.07
N THR A 13 -34.08 4.75 10.26
CA THR A 13 -33.52 4.19 11.50
C THR A 13 -34.45 3.16 12.14
N VAL A 14 -33.88 2.34 13.03
CA VAL A 14 -34.67 1.50 13.95
C VAL A 14 -35.24 2.38 15.07
N ALA A 15 -36.40 2.02 15.62
CA ALA A 15 -37.01 2.77 16.72
C ALA A 15 -36.04 2.90 17.92
N GLY A 16 -35.88 4.13 18.42
CA GLY A 16 -34.97 4.44 19.53
C GLY A 16 -33.48 4.53 19.16
N ARG A 17 -33.15 4.48 17.87
CA ARG A 17 -31.78 4.62 17.35
C ARG A 17 -31.64 5.79 16.36
N LEU A 18 -30.47 6.32 16.22
CA LEU A 18 -30.18 7.44 15.32
C LEU A 18 -29.47 7.00 14.03
N LEU A 19 -28.83 5.82 14.02
CA LEU A 19 -28.22 5.21 12.84
C LEU A 19 -29.16 4.19 12.18
N CYS A 20 -29.06 4.03 10.88
CA CYS A 20 -29.68 2.93 10.14
C CYS A 20 -28.87 1.62 10.33
N LYS A 21 -29.50 0.48 10.03
CA LYS A 21 -28.87 -0.84 10.18
C LYS A 21 -27.50 -0.96 9.46
N GLU A 22 -27.38 -0.34 8.31
CA GLU A 22 -26.13 -0.38 7.54
C GLU A 22 -25.02 0.44 8.23
N CYS A 23 -25.32 1.62 8.75
CA CYS A 23 -24.38 2.42 9.52
C CYS A 23 -24.00 1.73 10.85
N GLU A 24 -24.96 1.09 11.53
CA GLU A 24 -24.68 0.27 12.71
C GLU A 24 -23.70 -0.87 12.38
N ARG A 25 -23.95 -1.61 11.26
CA ARG A 25 -23.08 -2.68 10.80
C ARG A 25 -21.66 -2.16 10.52
N ARG A 26 -21.53 -1.04 9.80
CA ARG A 26 -20.23 -0.42 9.50
C ARG A 26 -19.50 0.02 10.77
N LEU A 27 -20.20 0.53 11.76
CA LEU A 27 -19.61 0.90 13.04
C LEU A 27 -19.03 -0.33 13.77
N MET A 28 -19.79 -1.43 13.82
CA MET A 28 -19.32 -2.68 14.44
C MET A 28 -18.15 -3.29 13.67
N GLU A 29 -18.18 -3.26 12.35
CA GLU A 29 -17.07 -3.71 11.51
C GLU A 29 -15.80 -2.85 11.72
N ALA A 30 -15.96 -1.53 11.87
CA ALA A 30 -14.83 -0.64 12.16
C ALA A 30 -14.21 -0.94 13.53
N LEU A 31 -15.02 -1.19 14.56
CA LEU A 31 -14.53 -1.63 15.88
C LEU A 31 -13.79 -2.97 15.81
N ALA A 32 -14.33 -3.94 15.07
CA ALA A 32 -13.68 -5.24 14.86
C ALA A 32 -12.33 -5.09 14.13
N MET A 33 -12.29 -4.28 13.07
CA MET A 33 -11.07 -3.97 12.32
C MET A 33 -10.00 -3.32 13.22
N ILE A 34 -10.37 -2.36 14.06
CA ILE A 34 -9.46 -1.76 15.05
C ILE A 34 -8.90 -2.84 15.97
N GLY A 35 -9.75 -3.74 16.48
CA GLY A 35 -9.33 -4.82 17.36
C GLY A 35 -8.36 -5.81 16.69
N GLU A 36 -8.54 -6.09 15.41
CA GLU A 36 -7.66 -6.98 14.63
C GLU A 36 -6.33 -6.32 14.27
N ASP A 37 -6.38 -5.07 13.83
CA ASP A 37 -5.20 -4.34 13.34
C ASP A 37 -4.35 -3.69 14.47
N ALA A 38 -4.86 -3.65 15.72
CA ALA A 38 -4.17 -3.04 16.85
C ALA A 38 -2.80 -3.68 17.16
N MET A 39 -2.72 -5.02 17.17
CA MET A 39 -1.45 -5.71 17.42
C MET A 39 -0.45 -5.53 16.27
N PRO A 40 -0.83 -5.73 15.00
CA PRO A 40 -0.01 -5.34 13.85
C PRO A 40 0.51 -3.90 13.94
N LEU A 41 -0.35 -2.93 14.27
CA LEU A 41 0.05 -1.53 14.43
C LEU A 41 1.11 -1.35 15.52
N LEU A 42 0.92 -1.97 16.69
CA LEU A 42 1.87 -1.92 17.79
C LEU A 42 3.24 -2.53 17.39
N LEU A 43 3.24 -3.65 16.69
CA LEU A 43 4.46 -4.30 16.22
C LEU A 43 5.21 -3.43 15.21
N VAL A 44 4.50 -2.75 14.32
CA VAL A 44 5.08 -1.79 13.37
C VAL A 44 5.60 -0.55 14.08
N ALA A 45 4.84 0.00 15.03
CA ALA A 45 5.22 1.16 15.83
C ALA A 45 6.50 0.90 16.63
N THR A 46 6.64 -0.28 17.24
CA THR A 46 7.82 -0.69 18.00
C THR A 46 8.93 -1.30 17.15
N LYS A 47 8.86 -1.23 15.83
CA LYS A 47 9.82 -1.81 14.86
C LYS A 47 10.07 -3.31 15.00
N ARG A 48 9.18 -4.02 15.70
CA ARG A 48 9.23 -5.48 15.78
C ARG A 48 8.68 -6.18 14.55
N ALA A 49 7.92 -5.46 13.72
CA ALA A 49 7.52 -5.87 12.37
C ALA A 49 7.85 -4.78 11.37
N SER A 50 8.16 -5.14 10.13
CA SER A 50 8.31 -4.20 9.04
C SER A 50 7.17 -4.41 8.06
N VAL A 51 6.38 -3.37 7.81
CA VAL A 51 5.55 -3.31 6.62
C VAL A 51 6.48 -2.89 5.49
N SER A 52 6.88 -3.82 4.63
CA SER A 52 7.83 -3.53 3.55
C SER A 52 7.13 -2.75 2.44
N ILE A 53 7.19 -1.43 2.53
CA ILE A 53 7.22 -0.62 1.32
C ILE A 53 8.66 -0.76 0.82
N GLN A 54 8.89 -1.49 -0.27
CA GLN A 54 10.19 -1.52 -0.95
C GLN A 54 10.52 -0.09 -1.42
N GLY A 55 11.18 0.69 -0.58
CA GLY A 55 11.61 2.03 -0.86
C GLY A 55 13.01 2.25 -0.31
N ASN A 56 13.95 2.43 -1.23
CA ASN A 56 15.27 3.02 -1.08
C ASN A 56 15.98 2.86 0.28
N ARG A 57 16.86 1.89 0.36
CA ARG A 57 17.99 1.91 1.29
C ARG A 57 18.96 3.01 0.85
N HIS A 58 18.77 4.25 1.28
CA HIS A 58 19.79 5.29 1.14
C HIS A 58 19.86 6.14 2.39
N SER A 59 21.08 6.32 2.83
CA SER A 59 21.65 7.11 3.91
C SER A 59 21.65 6.43 5.28
N THR A 60 22.85 6.22 5.76
CA THR A 60 23.14 5.99 7.18
C THR A 60 22.78 7.28 7.92
N PRO A 61 21.76 7.31 8.77
CA PRO A 61 21.46 8.53 9.53
C PRO A 61 22.60 8.81 10.50
N ALA A 62 23.04 10.05 10.58
CA ALA A 62 24.05 10.51 11.52
C ALA A 62 23.63 10.41 12.99
N GLN A 63 22.37 10.08 13.25
CA GLN A 63 21.78 9.88 14.57
C GLN A 63 21.25 8.45 14.71
N ALA A 64 21.38 7.85 15.87
CA ALA A 64 20.79 6.53 16.16
C ALA A 64 19.27 6.58 15.85
N PRO A 65 18.75 5.65 15.04
CA PRO A 65 17.34 5.68 14.69
C PRO A 65 16.49 5.51 15.95
N SER A 66 15.46 6.35 16.12
CA SER A 66 14.48 6.20 17.20
C SER A 66 13.99 4.74 17.27
N PRO A 67 13.87 4.15 18.47
CA PRO A 67 13.34 2.79 18.65
C PRO A 67 11.87 2.67 18.23
N LEU A 68 11.18 3.79 18.07
CA LEU A 68 9.78 3.87 17.67
C LEU A 68 9.64 4.49 16.28
N ARG A 69 8.55 4.17 15.62
CA ARG A 69 8.03 4.91 14.46
C ARG A 69 7.00 5.89 14.98
N ASP A 70 7.39 7.13 15.20
CA ASP A 70 6.61 8.13 15.92
C ASP A 70 5.15 8.22 15.43
N GLY A 71 4.91 8.38 14.13
CA GLY A 71 3.54 8.47 13.61
C GLY A 71 2.68 7.20 13.81
N MET A 72 3.29 6.00 13.84
CA MET A 72 2.59 4.75 14.14
C MET A 72 2.31 4.61 15.62
N TRP A 73 3.23 5.07 16.46
CA TRP A 73 3.06 5.07 17.90
C TRP A 73 1.98 6.07 18.33
N GLU A 74 1.97 7.27 17.75
CA GLU A 74 0.92 8.26 17.97
C GLU A 74 -0.46 7.71 17.59
N LEU A 75 -0.56 7.05 16.42
CA LEU A 75 -1.80 6.43 15.97
C LEU A 75 -2.28 5.32 16.93
N TYR A 76 -1.36 4.53 17.48
CA TYR A 76 -1.70 3.51 18.48
C TYR A 76 -2.22 4.15 19.77
N CYS A 77 -1.54 5.20 20.29
CA CYS A 77 -1.96 5.92 21.49
C CYS A 77 -3.32 6.61 21.29
N GLU A 78 -3.55 7.24 20.14
CA GLU A 78 -4.85 7.84 19.76
C GLU A 78 -5.96 6.79 19.79
N THR A 79 -5.67 5.60 19.25
CA THR A 79 -6.61 4.47 19.21
C THR A 79 -6.97 4.01 20.62
N GLU A 80 -5.98 3.81 21.47
CA GLU A 80 -6.20 3.41 22.85
C GLU A 80 -7.01 4.46 23.62
N GLN A 81 -6.65 5.72 23.45
CA GLN A 81 -7.32 6.84 24.11
C GLN A 81 -8.80 6.93 23.69
N LEU A 82 -9.10 6.84 22.38
CA LEU A 82 -10.48 6.89 21.88
C LEU A 82 -11.32 5.76 22.47
N LEU A 83 -10.80 4.52 22.46
CA LEU A 83 -11.55 3.37 22.98
C LEU A 83 -11.70 3.39 24.51
N ARG A 84 -10.74 3.96 25.23
CA ARG A 84 -10.89 4.18 26.69
C ARG A 84 -11.95 5.25 26.97
N GLN A 85 -11.96 6.35 26.23
CA GLN A 85 -13.01 7.38 26.35
C GLN A 85 -14.39 6.82 26.04
N LEU A 86 -14.51 6.02 24.96
CA LEU A 86 -15.74 5.30 24.63
C LEU A 86 -16.18 4.39 25.79
N GLY A 87 -15.27 3.60 26.31
CA GLY A 87 -15.55 2.67 27.39
C GLY A 87 -15.94 3.35 28.70
N LEU A 88 -15.31 4.45 29.06
CA LEU A 88 -15.67 5.26 30.22
C LEU A 88 -17.05 5.95 30.03
N ARG A 89 -17.32 6.42 28.81
CA ARG A 89 -18.59 7.09 28.49
C ARG A 89 -19.81 6.17 28.60
N PHE A 90 -19.64 4.88 28.25
CA PHE A 90 -20.71 3.88 28.21
C PHE A 90 -20.58 2.78 29.27
N ASP A 91 -19.69 3.00 30.26
CA ASP A 91 -19.49 2.12 31.41
C ASP A 91 -19.10 0.67 31.03
N TYR A 92 -18.26 0.53 29.99
CA TYR A 92 -17.72 -0.78 29.65
C TYR A 92 -16.64 -1.20 30.66
N ALA A 93 -16.83 -2.33 31.33
CA ALA A 93 -16.00 -2.80 32.44
C ALA A 93 -14.48 -2.86 32.14
N LYS A 94 -14.10 -3.02 30.87
CA LYS A 94 -12.68 -3.06 30.44
C LYS A 94 -12.02 -1.69 30.36
N ALA A 95 -12.78 -0.60 30.33
CA ALA A 95 -12.24 0.74 30.15
C ALA A 95 -11.39 1.22 31.33
N VAL A 96 -11.71 0.79 32.54
CA VAL A 96 -11.00 1.14 33.78
C VAL A 96 -9.78 0.25 34.06
N ASP A 97 -9.64 -0.90 33.39
CA ASP A 97 -8.48 -1.76 33.53
C ASP A 97 -7.29 -1.21 32.73
N PRO A 98 -6.19 -0.74 33.38
CA PRO A 98 -5.04 -0.21 32.69
C PRO A 98 -4.29 -1.26 31.83
N ARG A 99 -4.53 -2.55 32.09
CA ARG A 99 -3.94 -3.67 31.35
C ARG A 99 -4.80 -4.12 30.16
N ALA A 100 -6.02 -3.57 30.01
CA ALA A 100 -6.88 -3.92 28.88
C ALA A 100 -6.22 -3.51 27.56
N THR A 101 -6.13 -4.46 26.64
CA THR A 101 -5.63 -4.21 25.28
C THR A 101 -6.66 -3.46 24.46
N VAL A 102 -6.19 -2.76 23.40
CA VAL A 102 -7.06 -2.12 22.41
C VAL A 102 -8.12 -3.10 21.87
N LYS A 103 -7.74 -4.35 21.60
CA LYS A 103 -8.67 -5.41 21.16
C LYS A 103 -9.75 -5.70 22.23
N ALA A 104 -9.38 -5.74 23.51
CA ALA A 104 -10.34 -5.99 24.59
C ALA A 104 -11.32 -4.83 24.75
N LEU A 105 -10.86 -3.59 24.58
CA LEU A 105 -11.69 -2.39 24.61
C LEU A 105 -12.68 -2.36 23.44
N ALA A 106 -12.22 -2.63 22.22
CA ALA A 106 -13.08 -2.71 21.03
C ALA A 106 -14.13 -3.81 21.18
N ASN A 107 -13.75 -5.01 21.63
CA ASN A 107 -14.64 -6.13 21.86
C ASN A 107 -15.71 -5.81 22.90
N ALA A 108 -15.42 -5.06 23.94
CA ALA A 108 -16.42 -4.68 24.95
C ALA A 108 -17.57 -3.88 24.33
N ALA A 109 -17.26 -2.93 23.43
CA ALA A 109 -18.27 -2.16 22.72
C ALA A 109 -19.06 -3.00 21.68
N ILE A 110 -18.43 -4.01 21.08
CA ILE A 110 -19.10 -4.92 20.14
C ILE A 110 -20.05 -5.87 20.89
N MET A 111 -19.66 -6.35 22.04
CA MET A 111 -20.48 -7.29 22.84
C MET A 111 -21.73 -6.64 23.47
N ASP A 112 -21.65 -5.35 23.80
CA ASP A 112 -22.78 -4.56 24.28
C ASP A 112 -22.90 -3.23 23.50
N PRO A 113 -23.41 -3.26 22.26
CA PRO A 113 -23.47 -2.08 21.40
C PRO A 113 -24.65 -1.14 21.76
N VAL A 114 -25.61 -1.56 22.58
CA VAL A 114 -26.85 -0.81 22.83
C VAL A 114 -26.62 0.57 23.43
N PRO A 115 -25.75 0.75 24.45
CA PRO A 115 -25.49 2.07 25.02
C PRO A 115 -24.94 3.05 23.98
N LEU A 116 -23.97 2.61 23.14
CA LEU A 116 -23.41 3.40 22.08
C LEU A 116 -24.43 3.76 20.99
N LEU A 117 -25.20 2.79 20.51
CA LEU A 117 -26.13 2.96 19.39
C LEU A 117 -27.36 3.79 19.78
N SER A 118 -27.70 3.89 21.08
CA SER A 118 -28.80 4.69 21.60
C SER A 118 -28.35 6.08 22.06
N SER A 119 -27.06 6.38 21.96
CA SER A 119 -26.52 7.67 22.41
C SER A 119 -26.88 8.80 21.45
N GLY A 120 -27.09 10.00 21.97
CA GLY A 120 -27.30 11.22 21.16
C GLY A 120 -26.06 11.64 20.35
N ASP A 121 -24.87 11.26 20.79
CA ASP A 121 -23.58 11.54 20.19
C ASP A 121 -23.07 10.39 19.28
N VAL A 122 -23.91 9.41 18.97
CA VAL A 122 -23.53 8.24 18.14
C VAL A 122 -22.95 8.62 16.78
N LEU A 123 -23.37 9.74 16.17
CA LEU A 123 -22.80 10.19 14.90
C LEU A 123 -21.34 10.60 15.02
N ALA A 124 -20.96 11.31 16.07
CA ALA A 124 -19.57 11.68 16.34
C ALA A 124 -18.72 10.42 16.54
N TRP A 125 -19.16 9.50 17.39
CA TRP A 125 -18.49 8.21 17.59
C TRP A 125 -18.39 7.40 16.31
N TYR A 126 -19.43 7.36 15.48
CA TYR A 126 -19.39 6.69 14.18
C TYR A 126 -18.30 7.25 13.27
N GLN A 127 -18.21 8.59 13.16
CA GLN A 127 -17.24 9.25 12.32
C GLN A 127 -15.82 9.02 12.83
N ASP A 128 -15.57 9.18 14.12
CA ASP A 128 -14.25 9.03 14.73
C ASP A 128 -13.77 7.58 14.61
N ILE A 129 -14.59 6.60 14.96
CA ILE A 129 -14.24 5.18 14.92
C ILE A 129 -14.01 4.71 13.49
N THR A 130 -14.89 5.05 12.54
CA THR A 130 -14.73 4.62 11.13
C THR A 130 -13.54 5.29 10.47
N ASN A 131 -13.25 6.55 10.79
CA ASN A 131 -12.06 7.24 10.29
C ASN A 131 -10.78 6.62 10.85
N LEU A 132 -10.76 6.36 12.15
CA LEU A 132 -9.61 5.76 12.83
C LEU A 132 -9.34 4.34 12.31
N ALA A 133 -10.37 3.50 12.17
CA ALA A 133 -10.26 2.16 11.60
C ALA A 133 -9.63 2.18 10.21
N ARG A 134 -10.06 3.08 9.33
CA ARG A 134 -9.48 3.25 7.98
C ARG A 134 -8.02 3.67 8.04
N ARG A 135 -7.64 4.61 8.93
CA ARG A 135 -6.25 5.08 9.11
C ARG A 135 -5.35 3.94 9.58
N ILE A 136 -5.79 3.16 10.57
CA ILE A 136 -5.06 2.01 11.09
C ILE A 136 -4.90 0.95 9.99
N HIS A 137 -5.97 0.58 9.33
CA HIS A 137 -5.95 -0.44 8.27
C HIS A 137 -4.98 -0.06 7.14
N THR A 138 -5.02 1.20 6.70
CA THR A 138 -4.08 1.70 5.68
C THR A 138 -2.63 1.70 6.17
N ALA A 139 -2.40 1.97 7.47
CA ALA A 139 -1.07 2.01 8.05
C ALA A 139 -0.43 0.62 8.16
N VAL A 140 -1.22 -0.42 8.52
CA VAL A 140 -0.74 -1.80 8.66
C VAL A 140 -0.83 -2.60 7.37
N ASN A 141 -1.72 -2.21 6.45
CA ASN A 141 -1.91 -2.84 5.14
C ASN A 141 -1.71 -1.81 4.01
N PRO A 142 -0.50 -1.24 3.86
CA PRO A 142 -0.27 -0.27 2.79
C PRO A 142 -0.52 -0.93 1.44
N ALA A 143 -1.19 -0.20 0.54
CA ALA A 143 -1.36 -0.63 -0.83
C ALA A 143 0.00 -0.94 -1.45
N LYS A 144 0.12 -2.08 -2.11
CA LYS A 144 1.35 -2.42 -2.82
C LYS A 144 1.62 -1.36 -3.90
N PRO A 145 2.88 -0.91 -4.05
CA PRO A 145 3.20 0.10 -5.04
C PRO A 145 2.92 -0.46 -6.44
N ARG A 146 2.08 0.23 -7.22
CA ARG A 146 1.91 -0.11 -8.64
C ARG A 146 3.13 0.38 -9.41
N ILE A 147 3.68 -0.47 -10.26
CA ILE A 147 4.80 -0.17 -11.15
C ILE A 147 4.33 -0.18 -12.60
N ALA A 148 4.97 0.64 -13.43
CA ALA A 148 4.73 0.63 -14.86
C ALA A 148 5.40 -0.61 -15.47
N PHE A 149 4.61 -1.48 -16.11
CA PHE A 149 5.14 -2.62 -16.86
C PHE A 149 5.68 -2.19 -18.23
N GLY A 150 5.16 -1.08 -18.79
CA GLY A 150 5.53 -0.53 -20.07
C GLY A 150 4.32 -0.14 -20.91
N ALA A 151 4.50 -0.02 -22.24
CA ALA A 151 3.44 0.39 -23.15
C ALA A 151 2.52 -0.77 -23.52
N CYS A 152 1.22 -0.52 -23.50
CA CYS A 152 0.19 -1.47 -23.91
C CYS A 152 0.37 -1.89 -25.38
N PRO A 153 0.32 -3.20 -25.69
CA PRO A 153 0.40 -3.66 -27.09
C PRO A 153 -0.72 -3.13 -27.98
N SER A 154 -1.91 -2.88 -27.43
CA SER A 154 -3.09 -2.50 -28.19
C SER A 154 -3.19 -0.99 -28.44
N CYS A 155 -2.95 -0.13 -27.42
CA CYS A 155 -3.18 1.30 -27.52
C CYS A 155 -1.94 2.18 -27.23
N GLY A 156 -0.82 1.61 -26.78
CA GLY A 156 0.39 2.35 -26.47
C GLY A 156 0.43 3.04 -25.11
N SER A 157 -0.69 3.12 -24.37
CA SER A 157 -0.76 3.71 -23.02
C SER A 157 -0.02 2.85 -22.00
N VAL A 158 0.31 3.43 -20.84
CA VAL A 158 1.05 2.74 -19.79
C VAL A 158 0.20 1.63 -19.15
N VAL A 159 0.80 0.46 -18.98
CA VAL A 159 0.23 -0.67 -18.22
C VAL A 159 0.78 -0.63 -16.80
N TRP A 160 -0.11 -0.61 -15.82
CA TRP A 160 0.22 -0.58 -14.40
C TRP A 160 -0.16 -1.89 -13.73
N GLY A 161 0.68 -2.38 -12.83
CA GLY A 161 0.41 -3.57 -12.03
C GLY A 161 1.28 -3.62 -10.78
N GLU A 162 1.05 -4.58 -9.90
CA GLU A 162 1.89 -4.81 -8.74
C GLU A 162 3.22 -5.50 -9.16
N PRO A 163 4.31 -5.37 -8.39
CA PRO A 163 5.62 -5.92 -8.76
C PRO A 163 5.64 -7.44 -8.98
N ASP A 164 4.77 -8.17 -8.29
CA ASP A 164 4.62 -9.62 -8.31
C ASP A 164 3.45 -10.11 -9.19
N GLU A 165 2.67 -9.19 -9.77
CA GLU A 165 1.58 -9.56 -10.67
C GLU A 165 2.07 -9.94 -12.06
N GLN A 166 1.43 -10.98 -12.62
CA GLN A 166 1.64 -11.42 -14.01
C GLN A 166 0.88 -10.55 -15.01
N TYR A 167 -0.22 -9.93 -14.59
CA TYR A 167 -1.08 -9.10 -15.43
C TYR A 167 -1.20 -7.70 -14.84
N GLY A 168 -1.09 -6.69 -15.68
CA GLY A 168 -1.36 -5.29 -15.33
C GLY A 168 -2.57 -4.77 -16.08
N GLU A 169 -3.06 -3.61 -15.67
CA GLU A 169 -4.18 -2.92 -16.28
C GLU A 169 -3.70 -1.71 -17.11
N CYS A 170 -4.19 -1.58 -18.32
CA CYS A 170 -3.85 -0.47 -19.20
C CYS A 170 -4.63 0.79 -18.81
N ALA A 171 -3.91 1.89 -18.55
CA ALA A 171 -4.53 3.16 -18.19
C ALA A 171 -5.40 3.78 -19.32
N GLY A 172 -5.16 3.41 -20.59
CA GLY A 172 -5.88 3.98 -21.73
C GLY A 172 -7.09 3.16 -22.17
N CYS A 173 -6.96 1.84 -22.28
CA CYS A 173 -8.04 0.98 -22.80
C CYS A 173 -8.64 0.02 -21.76
N GLY A 174 -8.17 0.04 -20.50
CA GLY A 174 -8.66 -0.80 -19.43
C GLY A 174 -8.34 -2.31 -19.56
N ASN A 175 -7.69 -2.73 -20.64
CA ASN A 175 -7.42 -4.13 -20.90
C ASN A 175 -6.40 -4.68 -19.90
N LYS A 176 -6.63 -5.91 -19.42
CA LYS A 176 -5.62 -6.68 -18.70
C LYS A 176 -4.55 -7.17 -19.66
N VAL A 177 -3.30 -6.80 -19.42
CA VAL A 177 -2.16 -7.09 -20.29
C VAL A 177 -1.14 -7.91 -19.52
N ASN A 178 -0.68 -9.01 -20.13
CA ASN A 178 0.37 -9.83 -19.54
C ASN A 178 1.70 -9.05 -19.52
N ARG A 179 2.35 -9.00 -18.36
CA ARG A 179 3.65 -8.34 -18.15
C ARG A 179 4.71 -8.83 -19.11
N ARG A 180 4.73 -10.16 -19.38
CA ARG A 180 5.67 -10.77 -20.32
C ARG A 180 5.46 -10.26 -21.74
N ALA A 181 4.22 -10.14 -22.20
CA ALA A 181 3.91 -9.61 -23.55
C ALA A 181 4.35 -8.15 -23.72
N VAL A 182 4.20 -7.32 -22.67
CA VAL A 182 4.73 -5.95 -22.66
C VAL A 182 6.25 -5.94 -22.78
N ALA A 183 6.89 -6.82 -22.02
CA ALA A 183 8.33 -6.95 -21.98
C ALA A 183 8.92 -7.45 -23.31
N ASP A 184 8.27 -8.45 -23.94
CA ASP A 184 8.70 -9.01 -25.22
C ASP A 184 8.59 -7.95 -26.34
N ARG A 185 7.54 -7.14 -26.32
CA ARG A 185 7.39 -6.01 -27.26
C ARG A 185 8.48 -4.94 -27.07
N LEU A 186 8.88 -4.67 -25.82
CA LEU A 186 9.99 -3.77 -25.55
C LEU A 186 11.32 -4.33 -26.07
N LEU A 187 11.57 -5.62 -25.83
CA LEU A 187 12.76 -6.30 -26.35
C LEU A 187 12.80 -6.29 -27.88
N ALA A 188 11.66 -6.58 -28.53
CA ALA A 188 11.57 -6.52 -30.00
C ALA A 188 11.93 -5.13 -30.56
N LYS A 189 11.50 -4.05 -29.89
CA LYS A 189 11.90 -2.68 -30.26
C LYS A 189 13.40 -2.42 -30.06
N LEU A 190 14.01 -3.01 -29.03
CA LEU A 190 15.45 -2.85 -28.76
C LEU A 190 16.29 -3.65 -29.76
N VAL A 191 15.81 -4.82 -30.24
CA VAL A 191 16.51 -5.62 -31.26
C VAL A 191 16.72 -4.85 -32.56
N VAL A 192 15.71 -4.11 -33.00
CA VAL A 192 15.77 -3.31 -34.24
C VAL A 192 16.36 -1.91 -34.04
N SER A 193 16.85 -1.61 -32.84
CA SER A 193 17.41 -0.30 -32.51
C SER A 193 18.85 -0.19 -32.98
N GLU A 194 19.14 0.81 -33.80
CA GLU A 194 20.51 1.17 -34.23
C GLU A 194 21.26 2.06 -33.21
N VAL A 195 20.64 2.32 -32.06
CA VAL A 195 21.22 3.18 -31.02
C VAL A 195 22.53 2.58 -30.49
N ARG A 196 23.59 3.36 -30.59
CA ARG A 196 24.91 3.04 -30.03
C ARG A 196 25.36 4.11 -29.04
N GLY A 197 26.04 3.72 -27.99
CA GLY A 197 26.45 4.68 -26.98
C GLY A 197 27.32 4.10 -25.88
N THR A 198 27.67 4.94 -24.91
CA THR A 198 28.35 4.51 -23.69
C THR A 198 27.40 3.75 -22.76
N ALA A 199 27.94 2.99 -21.81
CA ALA A 199 27.12 2.26 -20.81
C ALA A 199 26.11 3.18 -20.09
N LYS A 200 26.47 4.46 -19.84
CA LYS A 200 25.58 5.44 -19.21
C LYS A 200 24.42 5.85 -20.14
N GLN A 201 24.73 6.09 -21.42
CA GLN A 201 23.73 6.45 -22.42
C GLN A 201 22.75 5.28 -22.68
N LEU A 202 23.26 4.06 -22.84
CA LEU A 202 22.45 2.88 -23.03
C LEU A 202 21.57 2.57 -21.80
N SER A 203 22.08 2.79 -20.59
CA SER A 203 21.28 2.70 -19.36
C SER A 203 20.12 3.69 -19.36
N ALA A 204 20.34 4.93 -19.84
CA ALA A 204 19.29 5.94 -19.95
C ALA A 204 18.25 5.58 -21.04
N GLU A 205 18.69 5.05 -22.19
CA GLU A 205 17.76 4.58 -23.24
C GLU A 205 16.93 3.37 -22.78
N CYS A 206 17.52 2.41 -22.07
CA CYS A 206 16.79 1.32 -21.42
C CYS A 206 15.75 1.85 -20.43
N ALA A 207 16.09 2.88 -19.64
CA ALA A 207 15.17 3.49 -18.68
C ALA A 207 13.97 4.17 -19.37
N LYS A 208 14.19 4.86 -20.51
CA LYS A 208 13.09 5.42 -21.35
C LYS A 208 12.15 4.32 -21.86
N ALA A 209 12.70 3.14 -22.15
CA ALA A 209 11.92 1.96 -22.54
C ALA A 209 11.31 1.21 -21.35
N GLY A 210 11.43 1.71 -20.12
CA GLY A 210 10.91 1.07 -18.90
C GLY A 210 11.75 -0.09 -18.39
N ILE A 211 12.96 -0.29 -18.92
CA ILE A 211 13.88 -1.35 -18.50
C ILE A 211 14.93 -0.77 -17.55
N ARG A 212 14.89 -1.21 -16.29
CA ARG A 212 15.89 -0.80 -15.29
C ARG A 212 17.20 -1.60 -15.45
N LEU A 213 18.12 -1.04 -16.18
CA LEU A 213 19.46 -1.61 -16.40
C LEU A 213 20.55 -0.62 -15.96
N PRO A 214 21.16 -0.79 -14.77
CA PRO A 214 22.22 0.08 -14.29
C PRO A 214 23.45 0.07 -15.22
N ALA A 215 24.07 1.22 -15.43
CA ALA A 215 25.29 1.35 -16.24
C ALA A 215 26.44 0.45 -15.76
N ASN A 216 26.55 0.23 -14.44
CA ASN A 216 27.56 -0.68 -13.88
C ASN A 216 27.34 -2.15 -14.29
N THR A 217 26.08 -2.57 -14.47
CA THR A 217 25.77 -3.90 -15.00
C THR A 217 26.26 -4.05 -16.44
N ILE A 218 26.07 -3.02 -17.27
CA ILE A 218 26.57 -3.01 -18.66
C ILE A 218 28.09 -3.09 -18.68
N ARG A 219 28.80 -2.31 -17.84
CA ARG A 219 30.26 -2.36 -17.71
C ARG A 219 30.74 -3.75 -17.28
N SER A 220 30.07 -4.35 -16.29
CA SER A 220 30.40 -5.70 -15.83
C SER A 220 30.22 -6.77 -16.92
N TRP A 221 29.27 -6.60 -17.84
CA TRP A 221 29.14 -7.47 -19.02
C TRP A 221 30.28 -7.30 -20.01
N VAL A 222 30.77 -6.08 -20.19
CA VAL A 222 31.98 -5.81 -21.00
C VAL A 222 33.22 -6.44 -20.35
N GLU A 223 33.45 -6.24 -19.05
CA GLU A 223 34.56 -6.80 -18.29
C GLU A 223 34.59 -8.34 -18.34
N ARG A 224 33.42 -8.97 -18.39
CA ARG A 224 33.25 -10.42 -18.51
C ARG A 224 33.29 -10.93 -19.96
N GLY A 225 33.56 -10.07 -20.95
CA GLY A 225 33.62 -10.44 -22.36
C GLY A 225 32.24 -10.84 -22.96
N GLN A 226 31.13 -10.48 -22.32
CA GLN A 226 29.80 -10.76 -22.83
C GLN A 226 29.31 -9.69 -23.80
N LEU A 227 29.88 -8.50 -23.74
CA LEU A 227 29.67 -7.38 -24.65
C LEU A 227 30.99 -6.83 -25.13
N HIS A 228 31.07 -6.39 -26.38
CA HIS A 228 32.24 -5.82 -26.96
C HIS A 228 31.97 -4.43 -27.51
N TYR A 229 32.92 -3.52 -27.34
CA TYR A 229 32.87 -2.23 -28.00
C TYR A 229 33.09 -2.41 -29.51
N GLY A 230 32.27 -1.74 -30.29
CA GLY A 230 32.48 -1.68 -31.72
C GLY A 230 33.71 -0.83 -32.09
N ASN A 231 34.04 -0.77 -33.38
CA ASN A 231 35.13 0.01 -33.92
C ASN A 231 35.04 1.52 -33.58
N ASP A 232 33.85 1.99 -33.26
CA ASP A 232 33.52 3.37 -32.85
C ASP A 232 33.68 3.61 -31.33
N GLY A 233 34.15 2.61 -30.59
CA GLY A 233 34.28 2.67 -29.13
C GLY A 233 32.92 2.70 -28.39
N LYS A 234 31.81 2.36 -29.06
CA LYS A 234 30.45 2.36 -28.51
C LYS A 234 29.88 0.96 -28.47
N LEU A 235 28.92 0.76 -27.56
CA LEU A 235 28.10 -0.47 -27.43
C LEU A 235 26.79 -0.30 -28.21
N GLY A 236 26.31 -1.36 -28.82
CA GLY A 236 25.00 -1.41 -29.47
C GLY A 236 23.89 -1.73 -28.47
N LEU A 237 22.76 -1.01 -28.54
CA LEU A 237 21.60 -1.30 -27.70
C LEU A 237 21.01 -2.69 -27.99
N SER A 238 20.99 -3.10 -29.26
CA SER A 238 20.57 -4.44 -29.70
C SER A 238 21.41 -5.57 -29.13
N GLU A 239 22.69 -5.33 -28.86
CA GLU A 239 23.62 -6.32 -28.28
C GLU A 239 23.30 -6.65 -26.82
N LEU A 240 22.55 -5.76 -26.11
CA LEU A 240 22.10 -5.99 -24.73
C LEU A 240 20.93 -6.98 -24.63
N VAL A 241 20.16 -7.16 -25.71
CA VAL A 241 18.92 -7.93 -25.70
C VAL A 241 19.12 -9.40 -25.26
N PRO A 242 20.09 -10.16 -25.79
CA PRO A 242 20.31 -11.53 -25.36
C PRO A 242 20.68 -11.66 -23.88
N LEU A 243 21.36 -10.67 -23.32
CA LEU A 243 21.77 -10.64 -21.91
C LEU A 243 20.60 -10.25 -20.99
N LEU A 244 19.71 -9.38 -21.46
CA LEU A 244 18.48 -9.02 -20.76
C LEU A 244 17.52 -10.20 -20.69
N ASP A 245 17.41 -10.99 -21.74
CA ASP A 245 16.52 -12.15 -21.80
C ASP A 245 16.99 -13.26 -20.85
N ARG A 246 18.29 -13.54 -20.79
CA ARG A 246 18.88 -14.48 -19.83
C ARG A 246 18.68 -14.10 -18.36
N ARG A 247 18.49 -12.84 -18.06
CA ARG A 247 18.24 -12.34 -16.69
C ARG A 247 16.79 -12.49 -16.25
N ARG A 248 15.88 -12.77 -17.18
CA ARG A 248 14.44 -12.95 -16.96
C ARG A 248 14.00 -14.39 -16.86
N ALA A 249 14.83 -15.31 -17.36
CA ALA A 249 14.68 -16.76 -17.17
C ALA A 249 15.12 -17.18 -15.77
#